data_0f6df21eb3c852f3a36e51a2c6157516
#
_entry.id   0f6df21eb3c852f3a36e51a2c6157516
#
_cell.length_a   1.000
_cell.length_b   1.000
_cell.length_c   1.000
_cell.angle_alpha   90.00
_cell.angle_beta   90.00
_cell.angle_gamma   90.00
#
_symmetry.space_group_name_H-M   'P 1'
#
loop_
_entity.id
_entity.type
_entity.pdbx_description
1 polymer ?
#
loop_
_entity_poly.entity_id
_entity_poly.type
_entity_poly.pdbx_seq_one_letter_code
_entity_poly.pdbx_strand_id
1 'polypeptide(L)'
;SVSEALLKSVADWGRRHNMEDMEGPLGFTDMDREGMLVEGFDQVGTMSTHYNYPYYPKHMIRHGLVKEIDWVERRVMVPEGGVPEKFKRVAEIATRRSNLHIKKLKNMKEVFEEGYGKAIFDLINESYAKLFGYSRLTDKQIDQILHNYLPLLDLNMQTLIMNEKEELVGVGLCMPSIVRALQKSGGKMLPLGWYHLLRSLKFKHEDG
;
A
#
# COMPACT_ATOMS: atom_id res chain seq x y z
N SER A 1 -29.90 15.21 -3.00
CA SER A 1 -28.70 15.42 -2.16
C SER A 1 -27.46 15.67 -3.03
N VAL A 2 -26.37 16.19 -2.44
CA VAL A 2 -25.12 16.40 -3.19
C VAL A 2 -24.57 15.06 -3.70
N SER A 3 -24.56 14.03 -2.87
CA SER A 3 -24.11 12.70 -3.28
C SER A 3 -24.90 12.12 -4.44
N GLU A 4 -26.22 12.32 -4.46
CA GLU A 4 -27.09 11.92 -5.56
C GLU A 4 -26.73 12.63 -6.86
N ALA A 5 -26.53 13.95 -6.80
CA ALA A 5 -26.15 14.72 -7.98
C ALA A 5 -24.81 14.28 -8.56
N LEU A 6 -23.81 14.01 -7.70
CA LEU A 6 -22.50 13.52 -8.11
C LEU A 6 -22.59 12.14 -8.77
N LEU A 7 -23.21 11.16 -8.09
CA LEU A 7 -23.35 9.81 -8.63
C LEU A 7 -24.17 9.78 -9.92
N LYS A 8 -25.26 10.58 -9.97
CA LYS A 8 -26.04 10.72 -11.19
C LYS A 8 -25.23 11.31 -12.34
N SER A 9 -24.40 12.33 -12.09
CA SER A 9 -23.54 12.92 -13.12
C SER A 9 -22.57 11.91 -13.71
N VAL A 10 -21.95 11.07 -12.85
CA VAL A 10 -21.05 10.00 -13.31
C VAL A 10 -21.83 8.95 -14.12
N ALA A 11 -22.96 8.48 -13.61
CA ALA A 11 -23.79 7.51 -14.31
C ALA A 11 -24.29 8.03 -15.67
N ASP A 12 -24.70 9.29 -15.74
CA ASP A 12 -25.15 9.92 -17.00
C ASP A 12 -23.99 10.10 -17.99
N TRP A 13 -22.79 10.37 -17.49
CA TRP A 13 -21.59 10.39 -18.31
C TRP A 13 -21.27 8.99 -18.87
N GLY A 14 -21.29 7.96 -18.02
CA GLY A 14 -21.06 6.58 -18.42
C GLY A 14 -22.04 6.11 -19.51
N ARG A 15 -23.35 6.40 -19.34
CA ARG A 15 -24.37 6.06 -20.36
C ARG A 15 -24.10 6.74 -21.70
N ARG A 16 -23.67 8.00 -21.70
CA ARG A 16 -23.30 8.71 -22.94
C ARG A 16 -22.09 8.13 -23.65
N HIS A 17 -21.24 7.38 -22.91
CA HIS A 17 -20.03 6.75 -23.43
C HIS A 17 -20.19 5.23 -23.60
N ASN A 18 -21.44 4.72 -23.56
CA ASN A 18 -21.76 3.30 -23.71
C ASN A 18 -21.05 2.40 -22.69
N MET A 19 -20.85 2.91 -21.46
CA MET A 19 -20.34 2.10 -20.35
C MET A 19 -21.49 1.26 -19.78
N GLU A 20 -21.17 0.01 -19.42
CA GLU A 20 -22.15 -0.96 -18.91
C GLU A 20 -22.29 -0.86 -17.40
N ASP A 21 -21.18 -0.64 -16.70
CA ASP A 21 -21.09 -0.63 -15.24
C ASP A 21 -20.41 0.64 -14.70
N MET A 22 -20.65 0.91 -13.43
CA MET A 22 -20.00 1.97 -12.67
C MET A 22 -19.49 1.38 -11.36
N GLU A 23 -18.20 1.23 -11.26
CA GLU A 23 -17.52 0.75 -10.06
C GLU A 23 -16.80 1.90 -9.34
N GLY A 24 -16.72 1.79 -8.01
CA GLY A 24 -16.00 2.78 -7.21
C GLY A 24 -16.39 2.80 -5.74
N PRO A 25 -15.67 3.64 -4.98
CA PRO A 25 -14.61 4.56 -5.41
C PRO A 25 -13.30 3.82 -5.71
N LEU A 26 -12.75 4.04 -6.90
CA LEU A 26 -11.45 3.51 -7.33
C LEU A 26 -10.54 4.64 -7.80
N GLY A 27 -9.23 4.43 -7.70
CA GLY A 27 -8.21 5.27 -8.31
C GLY A 27 -7.91 4.86 -9.75
N PHE A 28 -6.85 5.42 -10.33
CA PHE A 28 -6.33 4.99 -11.64
C PHE A 28 -5.46 3.75 -11.53
N THR A 29 -4.87 3.54 -10.37
CA THR A 29 -4.03 2.38 -10.05
C THR A 29 -4.32 1.94 -8.60
N ASP A 30 -3.95 0.72 -8.29
CA ASP A 30 -4.00 0.13 -6.94
C ASP A 30 -3.13 0.88 -5.88
N MET A 31 -2.30 1.82 -6.34
CA MET A 31 -1.52 2.70 -5.45
C MET A 31 -2.25 4.00 -5.10
N ASP A 32 -3.38 4.26 -5.73
CA ASP A 32 -4.24 5.40 -5.43
C ASP A 32 -5.20 5.09 -4.27
N ARG A 33 -5.88 6.11 -3.81
CA ARG A 33 -6.90 5.92 -2.79
C ARG A 33 -8.14 5.27 -3.39
N GLU A 34 -8.51 4.12 -2.86
CA GLU A 34 -9.68 3.36 -3.31
C GLU A 34 -10.47 2.77 -2.16
N GLY A 35 -11.69 2.34 -2.45
CA GLY A 35 -12.60 1.81 -1.46
C GLY A 35 -13.17 2.86 -0.51
N MET A 36 -13.86 2.39 0.50
CA MET A 36 -14.34 3.19 1.62
C MET A 36 -14.30 2.36 2.89
N LEU A 37 -14.00 3.01 4.01
CA LEU A 37 -14.04 2.37 5.33
C LEU A 37 -15.48 1.96 5.66
N VAL A 38 -15.66 0.70 6.00
CA VAL A 38 -16.97 0.13 6.39
C VAL A 38 -16.96 -0.42 7.81
N GLU A 39 -15.79 -0.80 8.32
CA GLU A 39 -15.57 -1.30 9.68
C GLU A 39 -14.28 -0.68 10.26
N GLY A 40 -14.14 -0.67 11.60
CA GLY A 40 -12.95 -0.15 12.27
C GLY A 40 -12.88 1.38 12.34
N PHE A 41 -14.01 2.07 12.38
CA PHE A 41 -14.07 3.55 12.50
C PHE A 41 -13.44 4.09 13.79
N ASP A 42 -13.29 3.26 14.81
CA ASP A 42 -12.65 3.53 16.09
C ASP A 42 -11.14 3.20 16.09
N GLN A 43 -10.65 2.60 15.03
CA GLN A 43 -9.24 2.22 14.90
C GLN A 43 -8.42 3.36 14.30
N VAL A 44 -7.17 3.40 14.70
CA VAL A 44 -6.20 4.32 14.09
C VAL A 44 -5.75 3.70 12.77
N GLY A 45 -6.06 4.37 11.67
CA GLY A 45 -5.66 3.92 10.33
C GLY A 45 -4.17 4.06 10.08
N THR A 46 -3.67 3.38 9.06
CA THR A 46 -2.31 3.54 8.55
C THR A 46 -2.21 4.71 7.56
N MET A 47 -1.04 4.91 6.98
CA MET A 47 -0.86 5.94 5.95
C MET A 47 -1.68 5.65 4.68
N SER A 48 -1.89 4.38 4.40
CA SER A 48 -2.68 3.90 3.25
C SER A 48 -4.17 3.75 3.53
N THR A 49 -4.58 3.68 4.80
CA THR A 49 -5.99 3.55 5.16
C THR A 49 -6.78 4.80 4.77
N HIS A 50 -7.85 4.60 4.01
CA HIS A 50 -8.75 5.67 3.66
C HIS A 50 -9.85 5.81 4.72
N TYR A 51 -9.86 6.94 5.44
CA TYR A 51 -10.92 7.23 6.41
C TYR A 51 -12.07 8.02 5.77
N ASN A 52 -13.28 7.60 6.06
CA ASN A 52 -14.52 8.32 5.75
C ASN A 52 -15.50 8.17 6.92
N TYR A 53 -16.53 9.00 6.94
CA TYR A 53 -17.59 8.90 7.93
C TYR A 53 -18.53 7.70 7.67
N PRO A 54 -19.15 7.11 8.72
CA PRO A 54 -20.03 5.93 8.59
C PRO A 54 -21.26 6.12 7.69
N TYR A 55 -21.59 7.35 7.32
CA TYR A 55 -22.72 7.61 6.42
C TYR A 55 -22.41 7.36 4.94
N TYR A 56 -21.13 7.30 4.53
CA TYR A 56 -20.74 7.09 3.13
C TYR A 56 -21.30 5.78 2.55
N PRO A 57 -21.10 4.60 3.16
CA PRO A 57 -21.70 3.36 2.67
C PRO A 57 -23.21 3.43 2.55
N LYS A 58 -23.88 4.10 3.51
CA LYS A 58 -25.34 4.29 3.50
C LYS A 58 -25.80 5.13 2.29
N HIS A 59 -25.02 6.13 1.88
CA HIS A 59 -25.30 6.90 0.67
C HIS A 59 -25.17 6.06 -0.58
N MET A 60 -24.10 5.26 -0.69
CA MET A 60 -23.90 4.37 -1.83
C MET A 60 -25.06 3.40 -2.00
N ILE A 61 -25.43 2.69 -0.94
CA ILE A 61 -26.59 1.77 -0.94
C ILE A 61 -27.89 2.46 -1.31
N ARG A 62 -28.15 3.67 -0.74
CA ARG A 62 -29.35 4.45 -1.05
C ARG A 62 -29.47 4.82 -2.52
N HIS A 63 -28.35 5.01 -3.20
CA HIS A 63 -28.31 5.34 -4.63
C HIS A 63 -28.21 4.12 -5.54
N GLY A 64 -28.42 2.93 -5.00
CA GLY A 64 -28.56 1.68 -5.77
C GLY A 64 -27.24 0.98 -6.07
N LEU A 65 -26.11 1.44 -5.48
CA LEU A 65 -24.86 0.69 -5.60
C LEU A 65 -24.87 -0.50 -4.64
N VAL A 66 -24.25 -1.59 -5.06
CA VAL A 66 -24.08 -2.82 -4.28
C VAL A 66 -22.61 -3.02 -3.95
N LYS A 67 -22.33 -3.73 -2.88
CA LYS A 67 -20.95 -4.07 -2.52
C LYS A 67 -20.39 -5.11 -3.48
N GLU A 68 -19.25 -4.83 -4.07
CA GLU A 68 -18.54 -5.74 -4.96
C GLU A 68 -17.50 -6.57 -4.21
N ILE A 69 -16.60 -5.93 -3.49
CA ILE A 69 -15.50 -6.60 -2.80
C ILE A 69 -15.18 -5.93 -1.46
N ASP A 70 -14.50 -6.67 -0.57
CA ASP A 70 -13.88 -6.14 0.64
C ASP A 70 -12.36 -6.29 0.57
N TRP A 71 -11.64 -5.23 0.93
CA TRP A 71 -10.23 -5.28 1.30
C TRP A 71 -10.10 -5.34 2.81
N VAL A 72 -9.24 -6.20 3.31
CA VAL A 72 -9.05 -6.41 4.75
C VAL A 72 -7.66 -5.97 5.17
N GLU A 73 -7.60 -4.93 5.99
CA GLU A 73 -6.38 -4.51 6.66
C GLU A 73 -6.19 -5.31 7.96
N ARG A 74 -5.00 -5.85 8.18
CA ARG A 74 -4.71 -6.70 9.35
C ARG A 74 -3.62 -6.09 10.20
N ARG A 75 -3.92 -5.90 11.49
CA ARG A 75 -2.90 -5.53 12.47
C ARG A 75 -2.21 -6.79 12.99
N VAL A 76 -0.91 -6.87 12.76
CA VAL A 76 -0.07 -7.96 13.28
C VAL A 76 0.81 -7.42 14.40
N MET A 77 0.67 -8.00 15.59
CA MET A 77 1.51 -7.66 16.74
C MET A 77 2.74 -8.55 16.73
N VAL A 78 3.93 -7.94 16.84
CA VAL A 78 5.17 -8.70 17.02
C VAL A 78 5.23 -9.17 18.47
N PRO A 79 5.34 -10.48 18.75
CA PRO A 79 5.45 -10.99 20.11
C PRO A 79 6.71 -10.46 20.81
N GLU A 80 6.67 -10.28 22.13
CA GLU A 80 7.83 -9.81 22.92
C GLU A 80 9.07 -10.69 22.75
N GLY A 81 8.89 -12.01 22.56
CA GLY A 81 9.94 -12.97 22.26
C GLY A 81 10.43 -12.97 20.80
N GLY A 82 9.94 -12.03 19.96
CA GLY A 82 10.24 -11.99 18.53
C GLY A 82 9.46 -13.01 17.72
N VAL A 83 9.95 -13.31 16.51
CA VAL A 83 9.28 -14.25 15.60
C VAL A 83 9.26 -15.66 16.19
N PRO A 84 8.08 -16.30 16.31
CA PRO A 84 7.99 -17.67 16.84
C PRO A 84 8.85 -18.67 16.06
N GLU A 85 9.48 -19.60 16.75
CA GLU A 85 10.40 -20.59 16.17
C GLU A 85 9.76 -21.41 15.04
N LYS A 86 8.46 -21.67 15.13
CA LYS A 86 7.72 -22.36 14.05
C LYS A 86 7.87 -21.63 12.70
N PHE A 87 7.73 -20.30 12.69
CA PHE A 87 7.83 -19.52 11.45
C PHE A 87 9.26 -19.44 10.94
N LYS A 88 10.25 -19.30 11.85
CA LYS A 88 11.67 -19.34 11.47
C LYS A 88 12.02 -20.66 10.80
N ARG A 89 11.61 -21.78 11.40
CA ARG A 89 11.85 -23.12 10.86
C ARG A 89 11.18 -23.32 9.48
N VAL A 90 9.93 -22.85 9.31
CA VAL A 90 9.24 -22.93 8.01
C VAL A 90 9.97 -22.10 6.96
N ALA A 91 10.39 -20.89 7.30
CA ALA A 91 11.17 -20.03 6.41
C ALA A 91 12.49 -20.68 6.00
N GLU A 92 13.25 -21.27 6.95
CA GLU A 92 14.50 -21.97 6.66
C GLU A 92 14.30 -23.16 5.71
N ILE A 93 13.25 -23.97 5.95
CA ILE A 93 12.94 -25.11 5.09
C ILE A 93 12.58 -24.63 3.68
N ALA A 94 11.73 -23.61 3.56
CA ALA A 94 11.33 -23.06 2.26
C ALA A 94 12.54 -22.50 1.50
N THR A 95 13.39 -21.71 2.19
CA THR A 95 14.60 -21.13 1.62
C THR A 95 15.55 -22.21 1.10
N ARG A 96 15.80 -23.27 1.88
CA ARG A 96 16.67 -24.36 1.48
C ARG A 96 16.11 -25.18 0.31
N ARG A 97 14.80 -25.51 0.35
CA ARG A 97 14.17 -26.34 -0.69
C ARG A 97 14.12 -25.66 -2.05
N SER A 98 13.99 -24.34 -2.07
CA SER A 98 13.84 -23.57 -3.28
C SER A 98 15.12 -22.81 -3.67
N ASN A 99 16.25 -23.09 -3.00
CA ASN A 99 17.52 -22.39 -3.22
C ASN A 99 17.37 -20.86 -3.23
N LEU A 100 16.60 -20.35 -2.24
CA LEU A 100 16.35 -18.92 -2.12
C LEU A 100 17.35 -18.27 -1.16
N HIS A 101 17.63 -17.00 -1.38
CA HIS A 101 18.38 -16.20 -0.44
C HIS A 101 17.82 -14.78 -0.31
N ILE A 102 18.12 -14.14 0.82
CA ILE A 102 17.65 -12.78 1.12
C ILE A 102 18.71 -11.79 0.66
N LYS A 103 18.31 -10.84 -0.17
CA LYS A 103 19.11 -9.66 -0.50
C LYS A 103 18.55 -8.44 0.23
N LYS A 104 19.45 -7.69 0.88
CA LYS A 104 19.16 -6.38 1.46
C LYS A 104 19.72 -5.28 0.57
N LEU A 105 18.91 -4.27 0.29
CA LEU A 105 19.36 -3.09 -0.42
C LEU A 105 20.25 -2.24 0.49
N LYS A 106 21.40 -1.81 0.00
CA LYS A 106 22.40 -1.07 0.78
C LYS A 106 22.30 0.44 0.57
N ASN A 107 21.89 0.84 -0.62
CA ASN A 107 21.85 2.25 -1.01
C ASN A 107 20.88 2.47 -2.17
N MET A 108 20.60 3.74 -2.44
CA MET A 108 19.70 4.15 -3.52
C MET A 108 20.20 3.85 -4.93
N LYS A 109 21.53 3.67 -5.10
CA LYS A 109 22.12 3.30 -6.38
C LYS A 109 21.62 1.93 -6.84
N GLU A 110 21.57 0.97 -5.93
CA GLU A 110 21.03 -0.37 -6.25
C GLU A 110 19.59 -0.28 -6.74
N VAL A 111 18.78 0.61 -6.16
CA VAL A 111 17.38 0.76 -6.56
C VAL A 111 17.24 1.36 -7.96
N PHE A 112 17.95 2.44 -8.25
CA PHE A 112 17.78 3.19 -9.50
C PHE A 112 18.69 2.71 -10.62
N GLU A 113 20.00 2.52 -10.36
CA GLU A 113 20.99 2.24 -11.39
C GLU A 113 21.17 0.74 -11.64
N GLU A 114 21.07 -0.09 -10.59
CA GLU A 114 21.14 -1.55 -10.73
C GLU A 114 19.79 -2.20 -11.05
N GLY A 115 18.71 -1.39 -11.09
CA GLY A 115 17.39 -1.79 -11.59
C GLY A 115 16.51 -2.54 -10.61
N TYR A 116 16.88 -2.67 -9.33
CA TYR A 116 16.04 -3.36 -8.36
C TYR A 116 14.70 -2.68 -8.12
N GLY A 117 14.62 -1.35 -8.22
CA GLY A 117 13.37 -0.62 -8.13
C GLY A 117 12.38 -1.05 -9.20
N LYS A 118 12.82 -1.10 -10.46
CA LYS A 118 11.99 -1.59 -11.57
C LYS A 118 11.61 -3.05 -11.40
N ALA A 119 12.56 -3.91 -11.04
CA ALA A 119 12.33 -5.35 -10.85
C ALA A 119 11.26 -5.62 -9.76
N ILE A 120 11.24 -4.82 -8.68
CA ILE A 120 10.22 -4.91 -7.63
C ILE A 120 8.83 -4.64 -8.23
N PHE A 121 8.67 -3.56 -9.01
CA PHE A 121 7.38 -3.22 -9.59
C PHE A 121 6.96 -4.14 -10.74
N ASP A 122 7.91 -4.69 -11.49
CA ASP A 122 7.63 -5.73 -12.48
C ASP A 122 7.08 -6.99 -11.79
N LEU A 123 7.67 -7.39 -10.66
CA LEU A 123 7.17 -8.50 -9.85
C LEU A 123 5.77 -8.22 -9.27
N ILE A 124 5.52 -6.99 -8.80
CA ILE A 124 4.19 -6.56 -8.33
C ILE A 124 3.19 -6.64 -9.49
N ASN A 125 3.52 -6.08 -10.66
CA ASN A 125 2.69 -6.13 -11.85
C ASN A 125 2.30 -7.57 -12.25
N GLU A 126 3.21 -8.50 -12.08
CA GLU A 126 2.97 -9.92 -12.39
C GLU A 126 2.11 -10.61 -11.33
N SER A 127 2.46 -10.37 -10.07
CA SER A 127 1.80 -11.00 -8.93
C SER A 127 0.37 -10.52 -8.73
N TYR A 128 0.10 -9.24 -9.00
CA TYR A 128 -1.18 -8.58 -8.77
C TYR A 128 -2.10 -8.55 -10.00
N ALA A 129 -1.63 -9.04 -11.15
CA ALA A 129 -2.37 -8.99 -12.42
C ALA A 129 -3.79 -9.58 -12.38
N LYS A 130 -4.09 -10.43 -11.39
CA LYS A 130 -5.39 -11.08 -11.20
C LYS A 130 -6.19 -10.53 -10.02
N LEU A 131 -5.67 -9.53 -9.31
CA LEU A 131 -6.38 -8.91 -8.21
C LEU A 131 -7.48 -7.99 -8.77
N PHE A 132 -8.58 -7.92 -8.05
CA PHE A 132 -9.68 -7.02 -8.37
C PHE A 132 -9.21 -5.57 -8.38
N GLY A 133 -9.61 -4.82 -9.41
CA GLY A 133 -9.26 -3.40 -9.55
C GLY A 133 -7.82 -3.12 -9.94
N TYR A 134 -6.93 -4.13 -9.96
CA TYR A 134 -5.53 -3.90 -10.27
C TYR A 134 -5.32 -3.49 -11.74
N SER A 135 -4.66 -2.36 -11.92
CA SER A 135 -4.20 -1.89 -13.23
C SER A 135 -2.67 -1.94 -13.31
N ARG A 136 -2.16 -2.60 -14.35
CA ARG A 136 -0.72 -2.74 -14.54
C ARG A 136 -0.04 -1.37 -14.64
N LEU A 137 0.96 -1.14 -13.80
CA LEU A 137 1.75 0.08 -13.81
C LEU A 137 2.66 0.13 -15.04
N THR A 138 2.67 1.28 -15.70
CA THR A 138 3.60 1.57 -16.79
C THR A 138 4.97 1.97 -16.24
N ASP A 139 6.03 1.85 -17.05
CA ASP A 139 7.40 2.25 -16.65
C ASP A 139 7.43 3.71 -16.14
N LYS A 140 6.69 4.61 -16.78
CA LYS A 140 6.60 6.01 -16.35
C LYS A 140 5.96 6.17 -14.97
N GLN A 141 4.91 5.41 -14.66
CA GLN A 141 4.28 5.40 -13.34
C GLN A 141 5.21 4.79 -12.29
N ILE A 142 5.91 3.71 -12.63
CA ILE A 142 6.92 3.09 -11.76
C ILE A 142 8.00 4.10 -11.40
N ASP A 143 8.58 4.78 -12.37
CA ASP A 143 9.57 5.83 -12.14
C ASP A 143 9.05 6.94 -11.23
N GLN A 144 7.84 7.39 -11.44
CA GLN A 144 7.21 8.42 -10.63
C GLN A 144 6.98 7.94 -9.18
N ILE A 145 6.51 6.71 -9.00
CA ILE A 145 6.31 6.10 -7.68
C ILE A 145 7.66 5.97 -6.95
N LEU A 146 8.69 5.45 -7.62
CA LEU A 146 10.01 5.33 -7.05
C LEU A 146 10.55 6.69 -6.55
N HIS A 147 10.46 7.73 -7.38
CA HIS A 147 10.93 9.06 -6.98
C HIS A 147 10.13 9.68 -5.83
N ASN A 148 8.82 9.45 -5.78
CA ASN A 148 7.96 10.03 -4.76
C ASN A 148 8.03 9.31 -3.41
N TYR A 149 8.08 7.98 -3.40
CA TYR A 149 7.96 7.18 -2.18
C TYR A 149 9.29 6.67 -1.64
N LEU A 150 10.28 6.46 -2.49
CA LEU A 150 11.56 5.91 -2.06
C LEU A 150 12.28 6.74 -0.98
N PRO A 151 12.25 8.09 -1.01
CA PRO A 151 12.83 8.90 0.07
C PRO A 151 12.18 8.69 1.44
N LEU A 152 10.94 8.16 1.46
CA LEU A 152 10.19 7.87 2.70
C LEU A 152 10.53 6.48 3.25
N LEU A 153 11.09 5.60 2.44
CA LEU A 153 11.41 4.24 2.85
C LEU A 153 12.72 4.18 3.67
N ASP A 154 12.76 3.24 4.60
CA ASP A 154 14.01 2.76 5.19
C ASP A 154 14.42 1.48 4.46
N LEU A 155 15.58 1.49 3.78
CA LEU A 155 16.08 0.34 3.02
C LEU A 155 16.34 -0.88 3.90
N ASN A 156 16.62 -0.68 5.20
CA ASN A 156 16.82 -1.78 6.15
C ASN A 156 15.53 -2.59 6.39
N MET A 157 14.38 -1.94 6.24
CA MET A 157 13.07 -2.57 6.39
C MET A 157 12.63 -3.32 5.12
N GLN A 158 13.32 -3.12 4.00
CA GLN A 158 13.01 -3.80 2.74
C GLN A 158 13.69 -5.16 2.67
N THR A 159 13.00 -6.12 2.07
CA THR A 159 13.55 -7.48 1.92
C THR A 159 13.24 -7.99 0.52
N LEU A 160 14.29 -8.36 -0.20
CA LEU A 160 14.19 -8.99 -1.50
C LEU A 160 14.55 -10.47 -1.36
N ILE A 161 13.79 -11.33 -2.03
CA ILE A 161 14.03 -12.76 -2.09
C ILE A 161 14.49 -13.11 -3.50
N MET A 162 15.70 -13.62 -3.60
CA MET A 162 16.34 -13.99 -4.86
C MET A 162 16.39 -15.52 -5.00
N ASN A 163 16.29 -16.01 -6.22
CA ASN A 163 16.53 -17.41 -6.53
C ASN A 163 18.00 -17.67 -6.85
N GLU A 164 18.34 -18.92 -7.16
CA GLU A 164 19.71 -19.32 -7.53
C GLU A 164 20.27 -18.67 -8.80
N LYS A 165 19.39 -18.09 -9.63
CA LYS A 165 19.76 -17.36 -10.85
C LYS A 165 19.87 -15.85 -10.63
N GLU A 166 19.85 -15.40 -9.39
CA GLU A 166 19.82 -13.98 -9.02
C GLU A 166 18.59 -13.23 -9.57
N GLU A 167 17.48 -13.94 -9.80
CA GLU A 167 16.21 -13.33 -10.18
C GLU A 167 15.38 -13.00 -8.94
N LEU A 168 14.72 -11.85 -8.94
CA LEU A 168 13.82 -11.42 -7.86
C LEU A 168 12.52 -12.23 -7.94
N VAL A 169 12.23 -13.02 -6.91
CA VAL A 169 11.03 -13.88 -6.84
C VAL A 169 10.10 -13.52 -5.69
N GLY A 170 10.52 -12.64 -4.81
CA GLY A 170 9.68 -12.15 -3.72
C GLY A 170 10.18 -10.83 -3.15
N VAL A 171 9.26 -10.03 -2.63
CA VAL A 171 9.58 -8.75 -2.00
C VAL A 171 8.71 -8.52 -0.77
N GLY A 172 9.32 -7.99 0.29
CA GLY A 172 8.64 -7.43 1.46
C GLY A 172 8.95 -5.95 1.53
N LEU A 173 7.93 -5.11 1.30
CA LEU A 173 8.03 -3.66 1.41
C LEU A 173 7.38 -3.22 2.72
N CYS A 174 8.17 -2.59 3.57
CA CYS A 174 7.70 -2.07 4.85
C CYS A 174 8.00 -0.57 4.94
N MET A 175 7.08 0.17 5.54
CA MET A 175 7.25 1.59 5.79
C MET A 175 7.07 1.89 7.28
N PRO A 176 7.92 2.76 7.86
CA PRO A 176 7.69 3.22 9.23
C PRO A 176 6.35 3.94 9.33
N SER A 177 5.61 3.68 10.41
CA SER A 177 4.37 4.39 10.67
C SER A 177 4.63 5.88 10.97
N ILE A 178 3.90 6.74 10.30
CA ILE A 178 3.92 8.20 10.55
C ILE A 178 2.72 8.67 11.36
N VAL A 179 1.84 7.76 11.74
CA VAL A 179 0.55 8.08 12.36
C VAL A 179 0.69 8.89 13.63
N ARG A 180 1.58 8.49 14.54
CA ARG A 180 1.84 9.24 15.77
C ARG A 180 2.45 10.64 15.52
N ALA A 181 3.27 10.75 14.49
CA ALA A 181 3.82 12.05 14.08
C ALA A 181 2.71 12.98 13.59
N LEU A 182 1.79 12.46 12.77
CA LEU A 182 0.61 13.21 12.30
C LEU A 182 -0.32 13.59 13.44
N GLN A 183 -0.59 12.69 14.38
CA GLN A 183 -1.40 13.00 15.56
C GLN A 183 -0.77 14.12 16.41
N LYS A 184 0.54 14.06 16.69
CA LYS A 184 1.25 15.10 17.46
C LYS A 184 1.25 16.45 16.78
N SER A 185 1.27 16.49 15.47
CA SER A 185 1.27 17.72 14.68
C SER A 185 -0.14 18.22 14.33
N GLY A 186 -1.19 17.44 14.64
CA GLY A 186 -2.55 17.73 14.18
C GLY A 186 -2.69 17.79 12.66
N GLY A 187 -1.86 17.03 11.93
CA GLY A 187 -1.79 17.01 10.47
C GLY A 187 -1.11 18.24 9.86
N LYS A 188 -0.52 19.12 10.66
CA LYS A 188 0.14 20.35 10.17
C LYS A 188 1.65 20.18 10.08
N MET A 189 2.24 20.62 8.97
CA MET A 189 3.70 20.59 8.78
C MET A 189 4.43 21.62 9.64
N LEU A 190 3.88 22.82 9.78
CA LEU A 190 4.47 23.92 10.54
C LEU A 190 3.73 24.16 11.86
N PRO A 191 4.43 24.61 12.92
CA PRO A 191 5.88 24.88 12.96
C PRO A 191 6.75 23.63 13.15
N LEU A 192 6.29 22.55 13.80
CA LEU A 192 7.11 21.40 14.20
C LEU A 192 6.66 20.04 13.61
N GLY A 193 5.63 20.01 12.77
CA GLY A 193 5.13 18.75 12.18
C GLY A 193 6.18 18.06 11.31
N TRP A 194 6.96 18.80 10.54
CA TRP A 194 8.07 18.25 9.76
C TRP A 194 9.13 17.54 10.63
N TYR A 195 9.40 18.07 11.83
CA TYR A 195 10.34 17.43 12.76
C TYR A 195 9.80 16.09 13.27
N HIS A 196 8.53 16.03 13.64
CA HIS A 196 7.89 14.78 14.08
C HIS A 196 7.90 13.73 12.95
N LEU A 197 7.61 14.14 11.72
CA LEU A 197 7.66 13.24 10.55
C LEU A 197 9.08 12.74 10.29
N LEU A 198 10.05 13.64 10.22
CA LEU A 198 11.46 13.27 9.99
C LEU A 198 11.96 12.30 11.06
N ARG A 199 11.63 12.57 12.33
CA ARG A 199 12.01 11.70 13.43
C ARG A 199 11.40 10.31 13.30
N SER A 200 10.12 10.20 12.93
CA SER A 200 9.42 8.92 12.76
C SER A 200 9.99 8.13 11.58
N LEU A 201 10.27 8.80 10.46
CA LEU A 201 10.73 8.14 9.23
C LEU A 201 12.21 7.71 9.28
N LYS A 202 13.08 8.44 9.99
CA LYS A 202 14.54 8.25 9.88
C LYS A 202 15.23 7.86 11.18
N PHE A 203 14.68 8.20 12.33
CA PHE A 203 15.42 8.07 13.60
C PHE A 203 14.75 7.18 14.64
N LYS A 204 13.45 7.15 14.71
CA LYS A 204 12.72 6.38 15.71
C LYS A 204 11.42 5.83 15.12
N HIS A 205 11.51 4.62 14.61
CA HIS A 205 10.34 3.86 14.20
C HIS A 205 9.59 3.40 15.45
N GLU A 206 8.36 3.85 15.62
CA GLU A 206 7.53 3.47 16.77
C GLU A 206 6.64 2.27 16.44
N ASP A 207 6.19 2.18 15.18
CA ASP A 207 5.43 1.08 14.60
C ASP A 207 5.77 1.02 13.09
N GLY A 208 5.49 -0.07 12.44
CA GLY A 208 5.73 -0.28 11.00
C GLY A 208 4.58 -1.00 10.32
#